data_38a81bbbc8104e97839bd47c407e82c3
#
_entry.id   38a81bbbc8104e97839bd47c407e82c3
#
_cell.length_a   1.000
_cell.length_b   1.000
_cell.length_c   1.000
_cell.angle_alpha   90.00
_cell.angle_beta   90.00
_cell.angle_gamma   90.00
#
_symmetry.space_group_name_H-M   'P 1'
#
loop_
_entity.id
_entity.type
_entity.pdbx_description
1 polymer ?
#
loop_
_entity_poly.entity_id
_entity_poly.type
_entity_poly.pdbx_seq_one_letter_code
_entity_poly.pdbx_strand_id
1 'polypeptide(L)'
;MKTLEVFRSVRTACAVFARDVGNGLLEVSHNGLAFVGLVVLTVLVFVGGQPEIRHGAEKLALGWLQERNEARAEQGGNLLLAVAEPDAVSRATAADPRDLNRQQAAVAQWLARRYKVAPEPISRLVQEAWAVGHRAQLDPTLILAIMAVESSFNPFAQSAMGAQGLMQVMTRIHDDKYVVFGGNHAAFDPLTNLRVGVQVLKECIARAGSLEGGLRFYVGAANLAEDGGYASKVLSEQAHLRQVSAGKSVAITVPQSGVVVTPARVATEKPDAADAPLQSERAAPNAANEQLALLRQAG
;
A
#
# COMPACT_ATOMS: atom_id res chain seq x y z
N MET A 1 36.43 68.14 -42.83
CA MET A 1 36.86 66.74 -43.06
C MET A 1 37.42 66.09 -41.79
N LYS A 2 38.03 66.77 -40.83
CA LYS A 2 38.68 66.19 -39.64
C LYS A 2 37.70 65.62 -38.62
N THR A 3 36.46 66.10 -38.53
CA THR A 3 35.45 65.66 -37.52
C THR A 3 34.85 64.30 -37.87
N LEU A 4 34.73 63.92 -39.12
CA LEU A 4 34.22 62.63 -39.59
C LEU A 4 35.21 61.48 -39.35
N GLU A 5 36.51 61.74 -39.43
CA GLU A 5 37.54 60.75 -39.14
C GLU A 5 37.65 60.43 -37.66
N VAL A 6 37.48 61.41 -36.77
CA VAL A 6 37.47 61.23 -35.32
C VAL A 6 36.25 60.40 -34.90
N PHE A 7 35.06 60.64 -35.44
CA PHE A 7 33.88 59.83 -35.18
C PHE A 7 34.01 58.38 -35.64
N ARG A 8 34.70 58.17 -36.78
CA ARG A 8 34.94 56.81 -37.31
C ARG A 8 35.96 56.04 -36.47
N SER A 9 36.98 56.73 -35.96
CA SER A 9 37.99 56.11 -35.09
C SER A 9 37.45 55.76 -33.69
N VAL A 10 36.61 56.62 -33.10
CA VAL A 10 35.93 56.36 -31.82
C VAL A 10 34.96 55.19 -31.93
N ARG A 11 34.22 55.12 -33.02
CA ARG A 11 33.27 54.00 -33.24
C ARG A 11 33.99 52.65 -33.46
N THR A 12 35.15 52.65 -34.14
CA THR A 12 35.99 51.41 -34.27
C THR A 12 36.61 51.02 -32.94
N ALA A 13 37.11 51.99 -32.16
CA ALA A 13 37.68 51.74 -30.83
C ALA A 13 36.63 51.16 -29.84
N CYS A 14 35.42 51.69 -29.83
CA CYS A 14 34.32 51.15 -29.03
C CYS A 14 33.89 49.74 -29.46
N ALA A 15 33.88 49.48 -30.77
CA ALA A 15 33.54 48.16 -31.29
C ALA A 15 34.60 47.07 -30.94
N VAL A 16 35.88 47.47 -31.00
CA VAL A 16 36.99 46.57 -30.60
C VAL A 16 36.94 46.31 -29.11
N PHE A 17 36.77 47.37 -28.29
CA PHE A 17 36.63 47.19 -26.84
C PHE A 17 35.45 46.34 -26.43
N ALA A 18 34.27 46.53 -27.03
CA ALA A 18 33.10 45.69 -26.76
C ALA A 18 33.33 44.25 -27.18
N ARG A 19 34.07 44.01 -28.25
CA ARG A 19 34.43 42.66 -28.72
C ARG A 19 35.45 41.98 -27.79
N ASP A 20 36.43 42.71 -27.31
CA ASP A 20 37.47 42.20 -26.42
C ASP A 20 36.89 41.91 -25.02
N VAL A 21 36.03 42.78 -24.51
CA VAL A 21 35.28 42.53 -23.27
C VAL A 21 34.35 41.33 -23.43
N GLY A 22 33.64 41.22 -24.56
CA GLY A 22 32.77 40.07 -24.85
C GLY A 22 33.55 38.75 -24.90
N ASN A 23 34.69 38.74 -25.57
CA ASN A 23 35.54 37.55 -25.66
C ASN A 23 36.17 37.19 -24.32
N GLY A 24 36.64 38.18 -23.55
CA GLY A 24 37.19 37.96 -22.21
C GLY A 24 36.13 37.41 -21.22
N LEU A 25 34.90 37.91 -21.31
CA LEU A 25 33.79 37.37 -20.49
C LEU A 25 33.42 35.92 -20.85
N LEU A 26 33.42 35.60 -22.16
CA LEU A 26 33.20 34.23 -22.65
C LEU A 26 34.33 33.28 -22.18
N GLU A 27 35.58 33.73 -22.24
CA GLU A 27 36.74 32.92 -21.84
C GLU A 27 36.80 32.67 -20.34
N VAL A 28 36.49 33.70 -19.52
CA VAL A 28 36.39 33.58 -18.07
C VAL A 28 35.17 32.72 -17.69
N SER A 29 34.04 32.88 -18.36
CA SER A 29 32.85 32.07 -18.14
C SER A 29 33.10 30.60 -18.51
N HIS A 30 33.80 30.33 -19.61
CA HIS A 30 34.10 28.97 -20.08
C HIS A 30 35.07 28.26 -19.11
N ASN A 31 36.11 28.95 -18.66
CA ASN A 31 37.04 28.42 -17.67
C ASN A 31 36.43 28.27 -16.30
N GLY A 32 35.55 29.20 -15.88
CA GLY A 32 34.79 29.11 -14.65
C GLY A 32 33.82 27.93 -14.65
N LEU A 33 33.11 27.69 -15.73
CA LEU A 33 32.19 26.56 -15.87
C LEU A 33 32.95 25.23 -15.89
N ALA A 34 34.11 25.17 -16.57
CA ALA A 34 34.96 24.00 -16.58
C ALA A 34 35.50 23.68 -15.17
N PHE A 35 35.91 24.72 -14.41
CA PHE A 35 36.36 24.57 -13.03
C PHE A 35 35.23 24.09 -12.13
N VAL A 36 34.03 24.66 -12.22
CA VAL A 36 32.85 24.20 -11.49
C VAL A 36 32.52 22.76 -11.85
N GLY A 37 32.56 22.42 -13.14
CA GLY A 37 32.34 21.05 -13.62
C GLY A 37 33.36 20.06 -13.05
N LEU A 38 34.64 20.46 -13.00
CA LEU A 38 35.69 19.63 -12.41
C LEU A 38 35.50 19.42 -10.90
N VAL A 39 35.13 20.48 -10.17
CA VAL A 39 34.81 20.40 -8.75
C VAL A 39 33.62 19.46 -8.49
N VAL A 40 32.54 19.62 -9.27
CA VAL A 40 31.36 18.73 -9.17
C VAL A 40 31.74 17.28 -9.47
N LEU A 41 32.53 17.05 -10.51
CA LEU A 41 32.99 15.69 -10.87
C LEU A 41 33.85 15.09 -9.75
N THR A 42 34.76 15.87 -9.18
CA THR A 42 35.63 15.43 -8.08
C THR A 42 34.80 15.07 -6.84
N VAL A 43 33.79 15.89 -6.50
CA VAL A 43 32.87 15.63 -5.40
C VAL A 43 32.06 14.36 -5.67
N LEU A 44 31.55 14.17 -6.88
CA LEU A 44 30.80 12.97 -7.26
C LEU A 44 31.64 11.69 -7.19
N VAL A 45 32.89 11.75 -7.66
CA VAL A 45 33.84 10.63 -7.57
C VAL A 45 34.20 10.34 -6.12
N PHE A 46 34.44 11.38 -5.30
CA PHE A 46 34.78 11.25 -3.89
C PHE A 46 33.61 10.66 -3.08
N VAL A 47 32.38 11.19 -3.29
CA VAL A 47 31.16 10.68 -2.63
C VAL A 47 30.82 9.26 -3.13
N GLY A 48 31.00 8.99 -4.44
CA GLY A 48 30.77 7.67 -5.03
C GLY A 48 31.78 6.62 -4.55
N GLY A 49 33.01 7.02 -4.21
CA GLY A 49 34.07 6.14 -3.72
C GLY A 49 34.02 5.82 -2.24
N GLN A 50 33.20 6.54 -1.45
CA GLN A 50 33.07 6.29 -0.02
C GLN A 50 31.67 5.72 0.32
N PRO A 51 31.57 4.42 0.64
CA PRO A 51 30.29 3.77 0.89
C PRO A 51 29.53 4.40 2.06
N GLU A 52 30.22 4.87 3.10
CA GLU A 52 29.61 5.50 4.27
C GLU A 52 28.91 6.83 3.95
N ILE A 53 29.54 7.68 3.13
CA ILE A 53 29.00 8.97 2.72
C ILE A 53 27.81 8.74 1.75
N ARG A 54 27.91 7.75 0.89
CA ARG A 54 26.84 7.36 -0.03
C ARG A 54 25.61 6.88 0.73
N HIS A 55 25.77 6.01 1.71
CA HIS A 55 24.67 5.54 2.56
C HIS A 55 24.07 6.67 3.41
N GLY A 56 24.87 7.61 3.87
CA GLY A 56 24.37 8.80 4.56
C GLY A 56 23.53 9.70 3.65
N ALA A 57 24.02 9.97 2.44
CA ALA A 57 23.31 10.78 1.44
C ALA A 57 22.03 10.10 0.95
N GLU A 58 22.08 8.78 0.72
CA GLU A 58 20.89 7.98 0.37
C GLU A 58 19.82 8.04 1.47
N LYS A 59 20.20 7.90 2.74
CA LYS A 59 19.28 8.01 3.88
C LYS A 59 18.65 9.40 3.99
N LEU A 60 19.41 10.46 3.79
CA LEU A 60 18.91 11.84 3.82
C LEU A 60 17.97 12.10 2.65
N ALA A 61 18.32 11.64 1.44
CA ALA A 61 17.46 11.79 0.26
C ALA A 61 16.16 10.99 0.39
N LEU A 62 16.25 9.77 0.90
CA LEU A 62 15.08 8.93 1.17
C LEU A 62 14.18 9.52 2.26
N GLY A 63 14.76 10.04 3.35
CA GLY A 63 14.02 10.72 4.41
C GLY A 63 13.24 11.94 3.89
N TRP A 64 13.90 12.78 3.07
CA TRP A 64 13.27 13.95 2.47
C TRP A 64 12.15 13.58 1.48
N LEU A 65 12.36 12.52 0.66
CA LEU A 65 11.32 12.00 -0.24
C LEU A 65 10.15 11.42 0.53
N GLN A 66 10.43 10.77 1.65
CA GLN A 66 9.41 10.16 2.51
C GLN A 66 8.54 11.21 3.18
N GLU A 67 9.14 12.25 3.80
CA GLU A 67 8.39 13.39 4.35
C GLU A 67 7.51 14.07 3.30
N ARG A 68 8.03 14.21 2.07
CA ARG A 68 7.29 14.84 0.98
C ARG A 68 6.14 13.96 0.47
N ASN A 69 6.32 12.64 0.49
CA ASN A 69 5.26 11.67 0.14
C ASN A 69 4.22 11.58 1.26
N GLU A 70 4.62 11.60 2.52
CA GLU A 70 3.73 11.64 3.67
C GLU A 70 2.84 12.89 3.64
N ALA A 71 3.43 14.06 3.42
CA ALA A 71 2.69 15.32 3.29
C ALA A 71 1.68 15.31 2.13
N ARG A 72 2.03 14.67 0.99
CA ARG A 72 1.10 14.51 -0.14
C ARG A 72 0.01 13.49 0.14
N ALA A 73 0.34 12.42 0.84
CA ALA A 73 -0.60 11.36 1.20
C ALA A 73 -1.62 11.84 2.23
N GLU A 74 -1.21 12.66 3.19
CA GLU A 74 -2.11 13.32 4.14
C GLU A 74 -3.09 14.26 3.43
N GLN A 75 -2.62 15.04 2.46
CA GLN A 75 -3.45 15.92 1.64
C GLN A 75 -4.39 15.18 0.70
N GLY A 76 -3.96 14.02 0.17
CA GLY A 76 -4.72 13.20 -0.77
C GLY A 76 -5.58 12.11 -0.13
N GLY A 77 -5.53 11.93 1.20
CA GLY A 77 -6.23 10.84 1.89
C GLY A 77 -5.74 9.42 1.54
N ASN A 78 -4.65 9.31 0.78
CA ASN A 78 -4.10 8.02 0.36
C ASN A 78 -3.03 7.51 1.33
N LEU A 79 -3.48 6.82 2.38
CA LEU A 79 -2.63 6.24 3.42
C LEU A 79 -1.55 5.30 2.85
N LEU A 80 -1.82 4.64 1.73
CA LEU A 80 -0.89 3.64 1.15
C LEU A 80 0.37 4.29 0.58
N LEU A 81 0.28 5.48 0.00
CA LEU A 81 1.45 6.21 -0.50
C LEU A 81 2.35 6.69 0.65
N ALA A 82 1.77 7.05 1.81
CA ALA A 82 2.52 7.42 3.00
C ALA A 82 3.26 6.23 3.65
N VAL A 83 2.79 5.01 3.39
CA VAL A 83 3.27 3.78 4.05
C VAL A 83 4.08 2.89 3.09
N ALA A 84 4.11 3.20 1.79
CA ALA A 84 4.93 2.47 0.81
C ALA A 84 6.42 2.74 1.09
N GLU A 85 7.05 1.88 1.87
CA GLU A 85 8.49 1.91 2.12
C GLU A 85 9.26 1.31 0.94
N PRO A 86 10.31 2.00 0.45
CA PRO A 86 11.18 1.47 -0.60
C PRO A 86 12.10 0.33 -0.13
N ASP A 87 12.17 0.09 1.18
CA ASP A 87 13.19 -0.79 1.76
C ASP A 87 12.65 -2.22 1.98
N ALA A 88 12.83 -3.08 0.96
CA ALA A 88 12.45 -4.49 1.05
C ALA A 88 13.29 -5.28 2.08
N VAL A 89 14.50 -4.81 2.39
CA VAL A 89 15.41 -5.47 3.35
C VAL A 89 14.92 -5.30 4.77
N SER A 90 14.44 -4.10 5.14
CA SER A 90 13.87 -3.87 6.47
C SER A 90 12.54 -4.62 6.68
N ARG A 91 11.83 -4.96 5.61
CA ARG A 91 10.60 -5.77 5.66
C ARG A 91 10.86 -7.26 5.92
N ALA A 92 12.00 -7.75 5.47
CA ALA A 92 12.39 -9.15 5.65
C ALA A 92 12.96 -9.44 7.05
N THR A 93 13.38 -8.38 7.78
CA THR A 93 13.99 -8.52 9.10
C THR A 93 12.90 -8.59 10.16
N ALA A 94 12.84 -9.71 10.87
CA ALA A 94 11.98 -9.84 12.05
C ALA A 94 12.36 -8.77 13.09
N ALA A 95 11.37 -8.12 13.71
CA ALA A 95 11.63 -7.19 14.79
C ALA A 95 12.13 -7.94 16.02
N ASP A 96 13.19 -7.42 16.68
CA ASP A 96 13.57 -7.95 17.97
C ASP A 96 12.42 -7.67 18.97
N PRO A 97 11.91 -8.69 19.68
CA PRO A 97 10.88 -8.49 20.70
C PRO A 97 11.26 -7.47 21.79
N ARG A 98 12.59 -7.19 21.94
CA ARG A 98 13.11 -6.21 22.90
C ARG A 98 12.89 -4.77 22.47
N ASP A 99 12.64 -4.51 21.18
CA ASP A 99 12.39 -3.17 20.64
C ASP A 99 10.95 -2.71 20.90
N LEU A 100 10.11 -3.59 21.39
CA LEU A 100 8.71 -3.30 21.70
C LEU A 100 8.57 -2.56 23.04
N ASN A 101 7.69 -1.58 23.08
CA ASN A 101 7.27 -1.00 24.33
C ASN A 101 6.49 -2.04 25.19
N ARG A 102 6.27 -1.74 26.47
CA ARG A 102 5.63 -2.67 27.41
C ARG A 102 4.25 -3.18 26.94
N GLN A 103 3.44 -2.30 26.34
CA GLN A 103 2.11 -2.67 25.86
C GLN A 103 2.21 -3.58 24.64
N GLN A 104 3.04 -3.22 23.68
CA GLN A 104 3.30 -4.00 22.47
C GLN A 104 3.88 -5.38 22.81
N ALA A 105 4.85 -5.43 23.72
CA ALA A 105 5.48 -6.68 24.14
C ALA A 105 4.47 -7.64 24.81
N ALA A 106 3.59 -7.12 25.67
CA ALA A 106 2.55 -7.91 26.29
C ALA A 106 1.58 -8.50 25.25
N VAL A 107 1.14 -7.68 24.28
CA VAL A 107 0.25 -8.11 23.20
C VAL A 107 0.95 -9.12 22.29
N ALA A 108 2.18 -8.86 21.88
CA ALA A 108 2.96 -9.78 21.02
C ALA A 108 3.14 -11.15 21.70
N GLN A 109 3.53 -11.17 22.96
CA GLN A 109 3.70 -12.42 23.72
C GLN A 109 2.39 -13.19 23.89
N TRP A 110 1.27 -12.51 24.13
CA TRP A 110 -0.03 -13.14 24.26
C TRP A 110 -0.49 -13.73 22.92
N LEU A 111 -0.37 -12.98 21.81
CA LEU A 111 -0.71 -13.43 20.45
C LEU A 111 0.14 -14.62 20.01
N ALA A 112 1.45 -14.56 20.22
CA ALA A 112 2.38 -15.66 19.88
C ALA A 112 1.96 -16.97 20.55
N ARG A 113 1.60 -16.92 21.84
CA ARG A 113 1.15 -18.09 22.58
C ARG A 113 -0.24 -18.57 22.16
N ARG A 114 -1.18 -17.64 21.91
CA ARG A 114 -2.56 -17.96 21.58
C ARG A 114 -2.69 -18.58 20.18
N TYR A 115 -1.99 -18.01 19.21
CA TYR A 115 -2.05 -18.42 17.81
C TYR A 115 -0.91 -19.37 17.41
N LYS A 116 0.00 -19.71 18.34
CA LYS A 116 1.14 -20.60 18.13
C LYS A 116 2.05 -20.14 16.98
N VAL A 117 2.29 -18.85 16.89
CA VAL A 117 3.16 -18.22 15.92
C VAL A 117 4.46 -17.80 16.61
N ALA A 118 5.58 -17.80 15.88
CA ALA A 118 6.88 -17.38 16.41
C ALA A 118 6.82 -15.91 16.91
N PRO A 119 7.52 -15.59 18.00
CA PRO A 119 7.47 -14.24 18.61
C PRO A 119 7.96 -13.13 17.69
N GLU A 120 8.99 -13.38 16.89
CA GLU A 120 9.62 -12.37 16.04
C GLU A 120 8.69 -11.84 14.93
N PRO A 121 8.02 -12.71 14.11
CA PRO A 121 7.03 -12.24 13.14
C PRO A 121 5.87 -11.50 13.80
N ILE A 122 5.37 -11.99 14.94
CA ILE A 122 4.29 -11.33 15.66
C ILE A 122 4.73 -9.97 16.19
N SER A 123 5.95 -9.86 16.72
CA SER A 123 6.51 -8.59 17.20
C SER A 123 6.54 -7.54 16.08
N ARG A 124 6.95 -7.94 14.87
CA ARG A 124 6.95 -7.06 13.71
C ARG A 124 5.54 -6.61 13.32
N LEU A 125 4.57 -7.53 13.30
CA LEU A 125 3.16 -7.19 13.02
C LEU A 125 2.56 -6.27 14.07
N VAL A 126 2.86 -6.49 15.34
CA VAL A 126 2.41 -5.62 16.43
C VAL A 126 3.00 -4.23 16.28
N GLN A 127 4.31 -4.10 16.03
CA GLN A 127 4.97 -2.83 15.79
C GLN A 127 4.32 -2.07 14.63
N GLU A 128 4.10 -2.74 13.50
CA GLU A 128 3.48 -2.16 12.32
C GLU A 128 2.02 -1.76 12.59
N ALA A 129 1.24 -2.60 13.28
CA ALA A 129 -0.15 -2.29 13.63
C ALA A 129 -0.26 -1.01 14.47
N TRP A 130 0.71 -0.76 15.38
CA TRP A 130 0.79 0.50 16.12
C TRP A 130 1.12 1.67 15.21
N ALA A 131 2.12 1.53 14.36
CA ALA A 131 2.55 2.60 13.44
C ALA A 131 1.42 2.99 12.47
N VAL A 132 0.78 2.00 11.82
CA VAL A 132 -0.29 2.24 10.85
C VAL A 132 -1.58 2.68 11.54
N GLY A 133 -1.89 2.09 12.71
CA GLY A 133 -3.07 2.45 13.49
C GLY A 133 -3.08 3.93 13.90
N HIS A 134 -1.94 4.46 14.34
CA HIS A 134 -1.80 5.88 14.66
C HIS A 134 -2.08 6.77 13.44
N ARG A 135 -1.49 6.44 12.27
CA ARG A 135 -1.71 7.20 11.03
C ARG A 135 -3.15 7.10 10.53
N ALA A 136 -3.75 5.92 10.65
CA ALA A 136 -5.12 5.68 10.22
C ALA A 136 -6.19 6.21 11.20
N GLN A 137 -5.77 6.60 12.41
CA GLN A 137 -6.66 6.93 13.54
C GLN A 137 -7.55 5.73 13.93
N LEU A 138 -6.98 4.53 13.85
CA LEU A 138 -7.60 3.28 14.26
C LEU A 138 -6.85 2.69 15.48
N ASP A 139 -7.58 2.04 16.36
CA ASP A 139 -6.97 1.33 17.49
C ASP A 139 -6.11 0.16 16.96
N PRO A 140 -4.81 0.10 17.29
CA PRO A 140 -3.94 -1.00 16.88
C PRO A 140 -4.46 -2.39 17.26
N THR A 141 -5.15 -2.49 18.41
CA THR A 141 -5.75 -3.76 18.86
C THR A 141 -6.90 -4.20 17.96
N LEU A 142 -7.59 -3.27 17.30
CA LEU A 142 -8.61 -3.60 16.29
C LEU A 142 -7.98 -4.25 15.06
N ILE A 143 -6.88 -3.70 14.57
CA ILE A 143 -6.15 -4.23 13.41
C ILE A 143 -5.68 -5.66 13.69
N LEU A 144 -5.09 -5.88 14.86
CA LEU A 144 -4.65 -7.20 15.30
C LEU A 144 -5.82 -8.18 15.50
N ALA A 145 -6.97 -7.72 16.01
CA ALA A 145 -8.16 -8.54 16.15
C ALA A 145 -8.73 -9.00 14.81
N ILE A 146 -8.71 -8.13 13.80
CA ILE A 146 -9.11 -8.50 12.43
C ILE A 146 -8.16 -9.58 11.88
N MET A 147 -6.84 -9.41 11.96
CA MET A 147 -5.88 -10.44 11.53
C MET A 147 -6.09 -11.77 12.24
N ALA A 148 -6.41 -11.71 13.53
CA ALA A 148 -6.70 -12.89 14.33
C ALA A 148 -7.94 -13.66 13.81
N VAL A 149 -9.00 -12.94 13.50
CA VAL A 149 -10.28 -13.52 13.01
C VAL A 149 -10.15 -14.01 11.57
N GLU A 150 -9.47 -13.23 10.70
CA GLU A 150 -9.37 -13.50 9.27
C GLU A 150 -8.45 -14.68 8.93
N SER A 151 -7.26 -14.70 9.52
CA SER A 151 -6.21 -15.64 9.11
C SER A 151 -5.55 -16.41 10.26
N SER A 152 -5.87 -16.06 11.51
CA SER A 152 -5.11 -16.52 12.68
C SER A 152 -3.59 -16.25 12.53
N PHE A 153 -3.25 -15.12 11.94
CA PHE A 153 -1.88 -14.69 11.61
C PHE A 153 -1.15 -15.56 10.56
N ASN A 154 -1.89 -16.28 9.72
CA ASN A 154 -1.30 -16.99 8.58
C ASN A 154 -1.18 -16.03 7.36
N PRO A 155 0.05 -15.62 6.95
CA PRO A 155 0.23 -14.70 5.84
C PRO A 155 -0.11 -15.31 4.47
N PHE A 156 -0.17 -16.63 4.38
CA PHE A 156 -0.48 -17.36 3.15
C PHE A 156 -1.93 -17.85 3.08
N ALA A 157 -2.79 -17.37 3.99
CA ALA A 157 -4.20 -17.71 3.97
C ALA A 157 -4.86 -17.25 2.68
N GLN A 158 -5.68 -18.14 2.09
CA GLN A 158 -6.48 -17.86 0.91
C GLN A 158 -7.88 -18.44 1.10
N SER A 159 -8.89 -17.66 0.74
CA SER A 159 -10.27 -18.13 0.71
C SER A 159 -10.66 -18.63 -0.69
N ALA A 160 -11.68 -19.47 -0.77
CA ALA A 160 -12.26 -19.91 -2.05
C ALA A 160 -12.80 -18.74 -2.90
N MET A 161 -13.10 -17.60 -2.28
CA MET A 161 -13.60 -16.40 -2.94
C MET A 161 -12.47 -15.45 -3.40
N GLY A 162 -11.20 -15.78 -3.12
CA GLY A 162 -10.04 -15.02 -3.56
C GLY A 162 -9.58 -13.94 -2.57
N ALA A 163 -10.02 -13.99 -1.32
CA ALA A 163 -9.43 -13.17 -0.25
C ALA A 163 -8.05 -13.74 0.12
N GLN A 164 -7.05 -12.88 0.36
CA GLN A 164 -5.66 -13.28 0.52
C GLN A 164 -4.96 -12.58 1.68
N GLY A 165 -4.05 -13.29 2.32
CA GLY A 165 -3.12 -12.79 3.32
C GLY A 165 -3.71 -12.59 4.71
N LEU A 166 -2.98 -11.87 5.57
CA LEU A 166 -3.28 -11.71 7.01
C LEU A 166 -4.67 -11.13 7.29
N MET A 167 -5.08 -10.14 6.50
CA MET A 167 -6.35 -9.44 6.66
C MET A 167 -7.40 -9.89 5.62
N GLN A 168 -7.15 -10.98 4.87
CA GLN A 168 -8.06 -11.56 3.88
C GLN A 168 -8.63 -10.51 2.92
N VAL A 169 -7.76 -9.70 2.33
CA VAL A 169 -8.16 -8.67 1.37
C VAL A 169 -8.50 -9.31 0.03
N MET A 170 -9.62 -8.89 -0.57
CA MET A 170 -10.03 -9.31 -1.92
C MET A 170 -9.15 -8.62 -2.97
N THR A 171 -8.04 -9.25 -3.38
CA THR A 171 -7.05 -8.66 -4.29
C THR A 171 -7.62 -8.27 -5.65
N ARG A 172 -8.61 -8.99 -6.16
CA ARG A 172 -9.29 -8.66 -7.43
C ARG A 172 -10.15 -7.39 -7.37
N ILE A 173 -10.59 -6.99 -6.17
CA ILE A 173 -11.42 -5.79 -5.96
C ILE A 173 -10.55 -4.60 -5.60
N HIS A 174 -9.41 -4.84 -4.96
CA HIS A 174 -8.50 -3.84 -4.42
C HIS A 174 -7.12 -3.91 -5.07
N ASP A 175 -7.05 -4.31 -6.35
CA ASP A 175 -5.81 -4.43 -7.13
C ASP A 175 -5.09 -3.08 -7.25
N ASP A 176 -5.85 -1.98 -7.39
CA ASP A 176 -5.37 -0.62 -7.38
C ASP A 176 -4.46 -0.30 -6.18
N LYS A 177 -4.80 -0.83 -5.00
CA LYS A 177 -4.06 -0.62 -3.76
C LYS A 177 -2.75 -1.40 -3.70
N TYR A 178 -2.65 -2.50 -4.45
CA TYR A 178 -1.45 -3.32 -4.49
C TYR A 178 -0.44 -2.87 -5.55
N VAL A 179 -0.83 -2.03 -6.52
CA VAL A 179 0.06 -1.54 -7.60
C VAL A 179 1.33 -0.90 -7.04
N VAL A 180 1.21 -0.05 -6.00
CA VAL A 180 2.34 0.63 -5.37
C VAL A 180 3.32 -0.32 -4.65
N PHE A 181 2.90 -1.56 -4.40
CA PHE A 181 3.69 -2.60 -3.74
C PHE A 181 4.16 -3.71 -4.70
N GLY A 182 4.03 -3.51 -6.01
CA GLY A 182 4.45 -4.50 -7.02
C GLY A 182 3.35 -5.47 -7.48
N GLY A 183 2.09 -5.16 -7.20
CA GLY A 183 0.92 -5.92 -7.70
C GLY A 183 0.37 -6.94 -6.70
N ASN A 184 -0.56 -7.75 -7.17
CA ASN A 184 -1.39 -8.62 -6.32
C ASN A 184 -0.61 -9.68 -5.51
N HIS A 185 0.58 -10.09 -5.95
CA HIS A 185 1.43 -11.01 -5.20
C HIS A 185 1.89 -10.44 -3.85
N ALA A 186 1.96 -9.10 -3.73
CA ALA A 186 2.28 -8.43 -2.49
C ALA A 186 1.22 -8.64 -1.39
N ALA A 187 0.06 -9.23 -1.72
CA ALA A 187 -0.93 -9.63 -0.72
C ALA A 187 -0.43 -10.72 0.24
N PHE A 188 0.62 -11.45 -0.11
CA PHE A 188 1.27 -12.44 0.76
C PHE A 188 2.44 -11.87 1.56
N ASP A 189 2.85 -10.62 1.27
CA ASP A 189 3.76 -9.91 2.16
C ASP A 189 2.98 -9.42 3.40
N PRO A 190 3.39 -9.84 4.60
CA PRO A 190 2.62 -9.58 5.82
C PRO A 190 2.36 -8.10 6.09
N LEU A 191 3.37 -7.25 5.90
CA LEU A 191 3.25 -5.82 6.18
C LEU A 191 2.42 -5.11 5.12
N THR A 192 2.62 -5.46 3.85
CA THR A 192 1.83 -4.92 2.74
C THR A 192 0.35 -5.27 2.91
N ASN A 193 0.05 -6.52 3.23
CA ASN A 193 -1.33 -6.95 3.44
C ASN A 193 -1.99 -6.23 4.61
N LEU A 194 -1.27 -6.05 5.73
CA LEU A 194 -1.73 -5.26 6.86
C LEU A 194 -2.06 -3.81 6.43
N ARG A 195 -1.16 -3.16 5.72
CA ARG A 195 -1.31 -1.76 5.25
C ARG A 195 -2.52 -1.61 4.34
N VAL A 196 -2.64 -2.46 3.33
CA VAL A 196 -3.77 -2.46 2.40
C VAL A 196 -5.08 -2.77 3.12
N GLY A 197 -5.09 -3.79 4.00
CA GLY A 197 -6.27 -4.14 4.78
C GLY A 197 -6.76 -3.02 5.69
N VAL A 198 -5.84 -2.27 6.31
CA VAL A 198 -6.19 -1.08 7.11
C VAL A 198 -6.79 0.03 6.25
N GLN A 199 -6.27 0.26 5.04
CA GLN A 199 -6.85 1.22 4.11
C GLN A 199 -8.27 0.82 3.70
N VAL A 200 -8.48 -0.45 3.35
CA VAL A 200 -9.82 -0.99 3.02
C VAL A 200 -10.77 -0.84 4.20
N LEU A 201 -10.33 -1.18 5.41
CA LEU A 201 -11.13 -1.01 6.63
C LEU A 201 -11.54 0.45 6.86
N LYS A 202 -10.60 1.38 6.69
CA LYS A 202 -10.86 2.82 6.83
C LYS A 202 -11.92 3.28 5.84
N GLU A 203 -11.85 2.85 4.59
CA GLU A 203 -12.85 3.14 3.55
C GLU A 203 -14.23 2.56 3.91
N CYS A 204 -14.25 1.33 4.42
CA CYS A 204 -15.49 0.68 4.89
C CYS A 204 -16.13 1.45 6.05
N ILE A 205 -15.32 1.89 7.04
CA ILE A 205 -15.82 2.68 8.19
C ILE A 205 -16.33 4.04 7.72
N ALA A 206 -15.61 4.72 6.83
CA ALA A 206 -16.03 6.01 6.28
C ALA A 206 -17.37 5.89 5.52
N ARG A 207 -17.54 4.82 4.74
CA ARG A 207 -18.80 4.56 4.01
C ARG A 207 -19.96 4.23 4.92
N ALA A 208 -19.72 3.46 5.99
CA ALA A 208 -20.75 3.03 6.93
C ALA A 208 -21.10 4.08 7.97
N GLY A 209 -20.23 5.05 8.24
CA GLY A 209 -20.38 6.05 9.29
C GLY A 209 -20.19 5.54 10.71
N SER A 210 -19.86 4.25 10.90
CA SER A 210 -19.62 3.64 12.22
C SER A 210 -18.63 2.48 12.12
N LEU A 211 -17.96 2.16 13.23
CA LEU A 211 -17.03 1.03 13.29
C LEU A 211 -17.73 -0.29 13.00
N GLU A 212 -18.85 -0.52 13.64
CA GLU A 212 -19.62 -1.78 13.52
C GLU A 212 -20.15 -1.96 12.08
N GLY A 213 -20.71 -0.90 11.53
CA GLY A 213 -21.10 -0.86 10.11
C GLY A 213 -19.91 -1.09 9.19
N GLY A 214 -18.75 -0.47 9.47
CA GLY A 214 -17.51 -0.67 8.72
C GLY A 214 -17.04 -2.11 8.72
N LEU A 215 -17.10 -2.81 9.84
CA LEU A 215 -16.79 -4.23 9.93
C LEU A 215 -17.77 -5.09 9.10
N ARG A 216 -19.06 -4.74 9.08
CA ARG A 216 -20.05 -5.40 8.21
C ARG A 216 -19.76 -5.18 6.73
N PHE A 217 -19.35 -3.98 6.34
CA PHE A 217 -18.90 -3.69 4.97
C PHE A 217 -17.64 -4.48 4.63
N TYR A 218 -16.70 -4.55 5.56
CA TYR A 218 -15.42 -5.24 5.36
C TYR A 218 -15.60 -6.74 5.04
N VAL A 219 -16.48 -7.43 5.76
CA VAL A 219 -16.79 -8.85 5.51
C VAL A 219 -17.72 -9.07 4.30
N GLY A 220 -18.15 -8.01 3.64
CA GLY A 220 -19.07 -8.08 2.49
C GLY A 220 -20.54 -8.26 2.88
N ALA A 221 -20.92 -8.02 4.13
CA ALA A 221 -22.28 -8.17 4.64
C ALA A 221 -23.07 -6.84 4.70
N ALA A 222 -22.63 -5.83 3.93
CA ALA A 222 -23.25 -4.50 3.95
C ALA A 222 -24.78 -4.50 3.73
N ASN A 223 -25.24 -5.33 2.82
CA ASN A 223 -26.65 -5.44 2.41
C ASN A 223 -27.37 -6.67 3.01
N LEU A 224 -26.70 -7.38 3.94
CA LEU A 224 -27.29 -8.54 4.62
C LEU A 224 -27.92 -8.13 5.94
N ALA A 225 -28.94 -8.86 6.38
CA ALA A 225 -29.56 -8.64 7.70
C ALA A 225 -28.57 -8.90 8.83
N GLU A 226 -27.68 -9.89 8.65
CA GLU A 226 -26.67 -10.31 9.63
C GLU A 226 -25.31 -10.50 8.95
N ASP A 227 -24.24 -10.28 9.71
CA ASP A 227 -22.83 -10.48 9.28
C ASP A 227 -22.25 -11.84 9.70
N GLY A 228 -23.08 -12.78 10.10
CA GLY A 228 -22.66 -14.07 10.65
C GLY A 228 -21.89 -13.96 11.98
N GLY A 229 -22.08 -12.85 12.70
CA GLY A 229 -21.41 -12.57 13.95
C GLY A 229 -19.95 -12.12 13.78
N TYR A 230 -19.58 -11.66 12.59
CA TYR A 230 -18.20 -11.22 12.31
C TYR A 230 -17.78 -10.03 13.17
N ALA A 231 -18.57 -8.95 13.17
CA ALA A 231 -18.26 -7.77 13.96
C ALA A 231 -18.14 -8.10 15.44
N SER A 232 -19.04 -8.92 15.97
CA SER A 232 -19.00 -9.32 17.39
C SER A 232 -17.74 -10.13 17.72
N LYS A 233 -17.27 -11.02 16.84
CA LYS A 233 -16.02 -11.78 17.01
C LYS A 233 -14.81 -10.86 17.02
N VAL A 234 -14.71 -9.94 16.06
CA VAL A 234 -13.61 -8.96 15.99
C VAL A 234 -13.59 -8.09 17.24
N LEU A 235 -14.73 -7.54 17.67
CA LEU A 235 -14.81 -6.67 18.84
C LEU A 235 -14.53 -7.44 20.16
N SER A 236 -14.92 -8.70 20.24
CA SER A 236 -14.58 -9.56 21.39
C SER A 236 -13.07 -9.82 21.46
N GLU A 237 -12.43 -10.15 20.34
CA GLU A 237 -10.98 -10.34 20.29
C GLU A 237 -10.23 -9.04 20.58
N GLN A 238 -10.71 -7.91 20.05
CA GLN A 238 -10.19 -6.59 20.41
C GLN A 238 -10.28 -6.30 21.89
N ALA A 239 -11.37 -6.66 22.55
CA ALA A 239 -11.54 -6.46 24.00
C ALA A 239 -10.50 -7.25 24.81
N HIS A 240 -10.17 -8.48 24.39
CA HIS A 240 -9.07 -9.26 24.97
C HIS A 240 -7.73 -8.55 24.81
N LEU A 241 -7.42 -8.10 23.58
CA LEU A 241 -6.16 -7.42 23.28
C LEU A 241 -6.01 -6.10 24.03
N ARG A 242 -7.09 -5.34 24.22
CA ARG A 242 -7.10 -4.13 25.05
C ARG A 242 -6.79 -4.43 26.52
N GLN A 243 -7.35 -5.52 27.06
CA GLN A 243 -7.05 -5.93 28.43
C GLN A 243 -5.59 -6.34 28.59
N VAL A 244 -5.04 -7.11 27.62
CA VAL A 244 -3.61 -7.49 27.59
C VAL A 244 -2.72 -6.27 27.50
N SER A 245 -3.03 -5.34 26.58
CA SER A 245 -2.30 -4.08 26.42
C SER A 245 -2.32 -3.23 27.71
N ALA A 246 -3.41 -3.27 28.46
CA ALA A 246 -3.52 -2.63 29.77
C ALA A 246 -2.82 -3.39 30.91
N GLY A 247 -2.09 -4.49 30.61
CA GLY A 247 -1.35 -5.29 31.58
C GLY A 247 -2.21 -6.26 32.39
N LYS A 248 -3.47 -6.50 31.98
CA LYS A 248 -4.32 -7.48 32.61
C LYS A 248 -4.03 -8.90 32.13
N SER A 249 -4.15 -9.88 32.99
CA SER A 249 -4.05 -11.30 32.63
C SER A 249 -5.33 -11.75 31.92
N VAL A 250 -5.19 -12.21 30.65
CA VAL A 250 -6.28 -12.77 29.87
C VAL A 250 -5.93 -14.20 29.51
N ALA A 251 -6.89 -15.12 29.73
CA ALA A 251 -6.71 -16.52 29.43
C ALA A 251 -6.40 -16.74 27.94
N ILE A 252 -5.43 -17.60 27.64
CA ILE A 252 -5.04 -17.95 26.27
C ILE A 252 -6.07 -18.91 25.63
N THR A 253 -6.70 -19.74 26.44
CA THR A 253 -7.70 -20.73 26.03
C THR A 253 -9.07 -20.07 25.90
N VAL A 254 -9.34 -19.42 24.78
CA VAL A 254 -10.70 -19.15 24.34
C VAL A 254 -11.00 -20.17 23.24
N PRO A 255 -12.11 -20.92 23.31
CA PRO A 255 -12.47 -21.86 22.26
C PRO A 255 -12.54 -21.11 20.93
N GLN A 256 -11.62 -21.41 20.00
CA GLN A 256 -11.78 -21.01 18.62
C GLN A 256 -12.91 -21.88 18.08
N SER A 257 -14.13 -21.35 18.06
CA SER A 257 -15.14 -21.90 17.18
C SER A 257 -14.59 -21.73 15.76
N GLY A 258 -14.13 -22.82 15.18
CA GLY A 258 -13.70 -22.88 13.79
C GLY A 258 -14.88 -22.52 12.88
N VAL A 259 -15.07 -21.26 12.67
CA VAL A 259 -15.99 -20.78 11.63
C VAL A 259 -15.14 -20.50 10.41
N VAL A 260 -15.25 -21.39 9.46
CA VAL A 260 -14.95 -21.07 8.07
C VAL A 260 -15.87 -19.89 7.74
N VAL A 261 -15.34 -18.69 7.75
CA VAL A 261 -16.07 -17.52 7.25
C VAL A 261 -16.19 -17.74 5.75
N THR A 262 -17.32 -18.28 5.33
CA THR A 262 -17.71 -18.26 3.92
C THR A 262 -18.08 -16.81 3.63
N PRO A 263 -17.28 -16.06 2.86
CA PRO A 263 -17.65 -14.69 2.53
C PRO A 263 -18.98 -14.71 1.80
N ALA A 264 -19.90 -13.84 2.26
CA ALA A 264 -21.18 -13.67 1.62
C ALA A 264 -20.97 -13.41 0.11
N ARG A 265 -21.72 -14.13 -0.70
CA ARG A 265 -21.73 -14.02 -2.15
C ARG A 265 -21.98 -12.56 -2.52
N VAL A 266 -20.97 -11.87 -3.05
CA VAL A 266 -21.16 -10.55 -3.67
C VAL A 266 -22.10 -10.76 -4.83
N ALA A 267 -23.35 -10.32 -4.68
CA ALA A 267 -24.26 -10.19 -5.79
C ALA A 267 -23.67 -9.15 -6.74
N THR A 268 -23.19 -9.58 -7.89
CA THR A 268 -22.87 -8.69 -9.00
C THR A 268 -24.17 -8.08 -9.45
N GLU A 269 -24.45 -6.89 -8.97
CA GLU A 269 -25.55 -6.06 -9.45
C GLU A 269 -25.21 -5.62 -10.87
N LYS A 270 -25.88 -6.25 -11.82
CA LYS A 270 -25.93 -5.83 -13.21
C LYS A 270 -26.91 -4.65 -13.29
N PRO A 271 -26.61 -3.54 -13.96
CA PRO A 271 -27.55 -2.43 -14.05
C PRO A 271 -28.84 -2.87 -14.72
N ASP A 272 -29.95 -2.48 -14.13
CA ASP A 272 -31.30 -2.64 -14.63
C ASP A 272 -31.45 -2.17 -16.08
N ALA A 273 -31.96 -3.07 -16.92
CA ALA A 273 -32.68 -2.71 -18.14
C ALA A 273 -34.13 -3.14 -17.93
N ALA A 274 -34.98 -2.16 -18.08
CA ALA A 274 -36.40 -2.13 -17.83
C ALA A 274 -37.24 -3.29 -18.39
N ASP A 275 -38.30 -3.59 -17.64
CA ASP A 275 -39.53 -4.27 -17.92
C ASP A 275 -39.93 -4.49 -19.39
N ALA A 276 -40.17 -5.77 -19.77
CA ALA A 276 -41.23 -6.18 -20.68
C ALA A 276 -41.67 -7.61 -20.37
N PRO A 277 -42.95 -7.96 -20.44
CA PRO A 277 -43.50 -9.22 -19.94
C PRO A 277 -43.24 -10.38 -20.89
N LEU A 278 -42.83 -11.51 -20.31
CA LEU A 278 -42.62 -12.78 -21.01
C LEU A 278 -43.93 -13.39 -21.47
N GLN A 279 -44.13 -13.38 -22.77
CA GLN A 279 -45.05 -14.33 -23.42
C GLN A 279 -44.32 -15.64 -23.68
N SER A 280 -44.94 -16.71 -23.25
CA SER A 280 -44.53 -18.08 -23.47
C SER A 280 -44.63 -18.42 -24.98
N GLU A 281 -43.48 -18.79 -25.58
CA GLU A 281 -43.52 -19.44 -26.89
C GLU A 281 -42.68 -20.74 -26.86
N ARG A 282 -43.35 -21.76 -27.36
CA ARG A 282 -42.99 -23.17 -27.45
C ARG A 282 -41.69 -23.36 -28.24
N ALA A 283 -40.84 -24.23 -27.74
CA ALA A 283 -39.66 -24.74 -28.43
C ALA A 283 -39.99 -25.37 -29.79
N ALA A 284 -39.32 -24.89 -30.85
CA ALA A 284 -39.20 -25.56 -32.12
C ALA A 284 -37.84 -26.24 -32.24
N PRO A 285 -37.70 -27.42 -32.83
CA PRO A 285 -36.49 -28.21 -32.83
C PRO A 285 -35.42 -27.66 -33.78
N ASN A 286 -34.20 -27.80 -33.36
CA ASN A 286 -32.95 -27.28 -33.90
C ASN A 286 -32.63 -27.85 -35.30
N ALA A 287 -32.66 -27.02 -36.33
CA ALA A 287 -32.37 -27.35 -37.74
C ALA A 287 -30.90 -27.84 -37.99
N ALA A 288 -30.03 -27.78 -37.01
CA ALA A 288 -28.64 -28.25 -37.12
C ALA A 288 -28.51 -29.79 -37.05
N ASN A 289 -29.47 -30.48 -36.46
CA ASN A 289 -29.44 -31.94 -36.37
C ASN A 289 -30.00 -32.66 -37.61
N GLU A 290 -30.75 -31.98 -38.45
CA GLU A 290 -31.31 -32.56 -39.68
C GLU A 290 -30.27 -32.61 -40.82
N GLN A 291 -29.37 -31.65 -40.89
CA GLN A 291 -28.32 -31.67 -41.92
C GLN A 291 -27.23 -32.74 -41.68
N LEU A 292 -26.99 -33.13 -40.43
CA LEU A 292 -26.05 -34.24 -40.12
C LEU A 292 -26.62 -35.63 -40.38
N ALA A 293 -27.94 -35.79 -40.41
CA ALA A 293 -28.60 -37.03 -40.73
C ALA A 293 -28.62 -37.30 -42.24
N LEU A 294 -28.74 -36.26 -43.08
CA LEU A 294 -28.77 -36.37 -44.55
C LEU A 294 -27.38 -36.67 -45.15
N LEU A 295 -26.28 -36.28 -44.51
CA LEU A 295 -24.92 -36.56 -44.98
C LEU A 295 -24.45 -37.99 -44.65
N ARG A 296 -25.18 -38.75 -43.81
CA ARG A 296 -24.87 -40.14 -43.46
C ARG A 296 -25.56 -41.16 -44.32
N GLN A 297 -26.49 -40.79 -45.21
CA GLN A 297 -27.21 -41.68 -46.11
C GLN A 297 -26.72 -41.63 -47.59
N ALA A 298 -25.72 -40.78 -47.88
CA ALA A 298 -25.20 -40.65 -49.24
C ALA A 298 -23.71 -41.05 -49.39
N GLY A 299 -23.21 -41.98 -48.56
CA GLY A 299 -21.86 -42.50 -48.70
C GLY A 299 -21.84 -44.00 -48.43
#